data_3ac65403df02bc7f88e3841272e28332
#
_entry.id   3ac65403df02bc7f88e3841272e28332
#
_cell.length_a   1.000
_cell.length_b   1.000
_cell.length_c   1.000
_cell.angle_alpha   90.00
_cell.angle_beta   90.00
_cell.angle_gamma   90.00
#
_symmetry.space_group_name_H-M   'P 1'
#
loop_
_entity.id
_entity.type
_entity.pdbx_description
1 polymer ?
#
loop_
_entity_poly.entity_id
_entity_poly.type
_entity_poly.pdbx_seq_one_letter_code
_entity_poly.pdbx_strand_id
1 'polypeptide(L)'
;GKTYTTCGTPDYFAPELIASKGHTHAVDWWTLGVLSFELMSGHPPFESATPMQIYAKVQKGINAVTFSKRLKGDIETLVKGLCHSNPTERLPMKKGGIQNIKSQKWFSGFPWADMENMSMKPPYVPTVKNKKDMKNFSANKEDMPPQVPYKDPKTGWDKDFATSD
;
A
#
# COMPACT_ATOMS: atom_id res chain seq x y z
N GLY A 1 -8.23 -5.25 -17.01
CA GLY A 1 -8.29 -4.00 -17.77
C GLY A 1 -7.42 -2.92 -17.14
N LYS A 2 -7.22 -1.80 -17.85
CA LYS A 2 -6.54 -0.60 -17.32
C LYS A 2 -7.55 0.36 -16.70
N THR A 3 -7.12 1.09 -15.67
CA THR A 3 -7.85 2.22 -15.07
C THR A 3 -6.99 3.49 -15.14
N TYR A 4 -7.62 4.66 -15.00
CA TYR A 4 -6.95 5.97 -15.14
C TYR A 4 -7.19 6.86 -13.92
N THR A 5 -7.94 6.41 -12.95
CA THR A 5 -8.24 7.16 -11.72
C THR A 5 -6.96 7.34 -10.89
N THR A 6 -6.70 8.57 -10.45
CA THR A 6 -5.56 8.89 -9.59
C THR A 6 -6.08 9.32 -8.23
N CYS A 7 -5.78 8.55 -7.19
CA CYS A 7 -6.11 8.85 -5.81
C CYS A 7 -5.08 8.21 -4.88
N GLY A 8 -4.97 8.70 -3.66
CA GLY A 8 -4.07 8.21 -2.63
C GLY A 8 -2.95 9.20 -2.27
N THR A 9 -1.90 8.69 -1.62
CA THR A 9 -0.76 9.47 -1.14
C THR A 9 0.36 9.49 -2.19
N PRO A 10 0.86 10.67 -2.59
CA PRO A 10 1.89 10.82 -3.63
C PRO A 10 3.14 9.96 -3.46
N ASP A 11 3.58 9.75 -2.21
CA ASP A 11 4.77 8.95 -1.86
C ASP A 11 4.71 7.50 -2.35
N TYR A 12 3.50 6.99 -2.57
CA TYR A 12 3.22 5.62 -3.00
C TYR A 12 2.89 5.48 -4.49
N PHE A 13 2.83 6.58 -5.23
CA PHE A 13 2.44 6.55 -6.64
C PHE A 13 3.51 5.88 -7.50
N ALA A 14 3.07 4.93 -8.33
CA ALA A 14 3.91 4.30 -9.33
C ALA A 14 4.14 5.23 -10.54
N PRO A 15 5.24 5.06 -11.30
CA PRO A 15 5.57 5.93 -12.44
C PRO A 15 4.46 6.03 -13.48
N GLU A 16 3.80 4.91 -13.80
CA GLU A 16 2.70 4.85 -14.78
C GLU A 16 1.44 5.58 -14.32
N LEU A 17 1.20 5.65 -13.00
CA LEU A 17 0.08 6.40 -12.42
C LEU A 17 0.33 7.90 -12.52
N ILE A 18 1.55 8.35 -12.20
CA ILE A 18 1.98 9.75 -12.35
C ILE A 18 1.92 10.17 -13.84
N ALA A 19 2.31 9.28 -14.74
CA ALA A 19 2.32 9.55 -16.19
C ALA A 19 0.93 9.49 -16.83
N SER A 20 -0.13 9.13 -16.10
CA SER A 20 -1.51 8.99 -16.57
C SER A 20 -1.66 8.09 -17.81
N LYS A 21 -0.80 7.10 -17.96
CA LYS A 21 -0.79 6.15 -19.10
C LYS A 21 -1.75 4.98 -18.96
N GLY A 22 -2.60 5.02 -17.91
CA GLY A 22 -3.40 3.90 -17.47
C GLY A 22 -2.55 2.86 -16.72
N HIS A 23 -3.11 2.31 -15.66
CA HIS A 23 -2.42 1.38 -14.78
C HIS A 23 -3.25 0.13 -14.52
N THR A 24 -2.61 -0.89 -13.98
CA THR A 24 -3.20 -2.18 -13.63
C THR A 24 -2.84 -2.50 -12.17
N HIS A 25 -3.20 -3.69 -11.69
CA HIS A 25 -2.78 -4.19 -10.38
C HIS A 25 -1.26 -4.22 -10.15
N ALA A 26 -0.47 -4.00 -11.19
CA ALA A 26 0.99 -3.86 -11.05
C ALA A 26 1.40 -2.68 -10.15
N VAL A 27 0.53 -1.65 -9.97
CA VAL A 27 0.77 -0.54 -9.05
C VAL A 27 0.79 -1.00 -7.59
N ASP A 28 0.01 -2.03 -7.23
CA ASP A 28 -0.03 -2.55 -5.86
C ASP A 28 1.31 -3.19 -5.48
N TRP A 29 2.00 -3.82 -6.44
CA TRP A 29 3.34 -4.36 -6.22
C TRP A 29 4.40 -3.28 -6.04
N TRP A 30 4.28 -2.17 -6.76
CA TRP A 30 5.10 -0.98 -6.52
C TRP A 30 4.89 -0.45 -5.10
N THR A 31 3.63 -0.27 -4.68
CA THR A 31 3.31 0.23 -3.34
C THR A 31 3.81 -0.70 -2.24
N LEU A 32 3.77 -2.02 -2.44
CA LEU A 32 4.36 -2.99 -1.51
C LEU A 32 5.88 -2.79 -1.39
N GLY A 33 6.56 -2.48 -2.48
CA GLY A 33 7.99 -2.17 -2.46
C GLY A 33 8.30 -0.88 -1.69
N VAL A 34 7.49 0.17 -1.90
CA VAL A 34 7.58 1.44 -1.15
C VAL A 34 7.37 1.20 0.34
N LEU A 35 6.30 0.47 0.71
CA LEU A 35 6.01 0.11 2.10
C LEU A 35 7.15 -0.70 2.73
N SER A 36 7.70 -1.67 2.01
CA SER A 36 8.80 -2.49 2.51
C SER A 36 10.06 -1.64 2.80
N PHE A 37 10.34 -0.66 1.95
CA PHE A 37 11.41 0.31 2.18
C PHE A 37 11.12 1.16 3.43
N GLU A 38 9.92 1.72 3.54
CA GLU A 38 9.52 2.59 4.63
C GLU A 38 9.53 1.89 5.99
N LEU A 39 9.06 0.66 6.08
CA LEU A 39 9.09 -0.12 7.32
C LEU A 39 10.52 -0.35 7.84
N MET A 40 11.51 -0.39 6.94
CA MET A 40 12.91 -0.59 7.31
C MET A 40 13.69 0.70 7.54
N SER A 41 13.27 1.83 6.93
CA SER A 41 13.98 3.11 6.99
C SER A 41 13.31 4.14 7.91
N GLY A 42 12.00 4.03 8.11
CA GLY A 42 11.17 5.01 8.81
C GLY A 42 10.64 6.15 7.92
N HIS A 43 10.93 6.12 6.62
CA HIS A 43 10.45 7.09 5.64
C HIS A 43 10.34 6.46 4.24
N PRO A 44 9.45 6.93 3.36
CA PRO A 44 9.33 6.44 1.98
C PRO A 44 10.59 6.72 1.14
N PRO A 45 10.86 5.91 0.08
CA PRO A 45 12.09 6.02 -0.71
C PRO A 45 12.19 7.33 -1.53
N PHE A 46 11.05 7.94 -1.86
CA PHE A 46 10.98 9.13 -2.73
C PHE A 46 10.54 10.39 -1.98
N GLU A 47 10.45 10.32 -0.64
CA GLU A 47 10.02 11.44 0.20
C GLU A 47 10.66 12.77 -0.19
N SER A 48 9.84 13.81 -0.26
CA SER A 48 10.25 15.18 -0.57
C SER A 48 9.23 16.20 -0.07
N ALA A 49 9.61 17.47 -0.05
CA ALA A 49 8.80 18.55 0.48
C ALA A 49 7.50 18.80 -0.31
N THR A 50 7.48 18.48 -1.60
CA THR A 50 6.31 18.70 -2.46
C THR A 50 6.00 17.49 -3.35
N PRO A 51 4.74 17.27 -3.74
CA PRO A 51 4.36 16.19 -4.66
C PRO A 51 5.15 16.21 -5.98
N MET A 52 5.41 17.39 -6.54
CA MET A 52 6.18 17.50 -7.78
C MET A 52 7.62 16.98 -7.65
N GLN A 53 8.25 17.22 -6.50
CA GLN A 53 9.60 16.70 -6.22
C GLN A 53 9.56 15.18 -6.01
N ILE A 54 8.50 14.64 -5.38
CA ILE A 54 8.28 13.19 -5.25
C ILE A 54 8.17 12.60 -6.65
N TYR A 55 7.33 13.15 -7.52
CA TYR A 55 7.15 12.65 -8.89
C TYR A 55 8.46 12.65 -9.69
N ALA A 56 9.27 13.70 -9.56
CA ALA A 56 10.57 13.77 -10.20
C ALA A 56 11.52 12.66 -9.71
N LYS A 57 11.51 12.33 -8.42
CA LYS A 57 12.30 11.22 -7.86
C LYS A 57 11.78 9.85 -8.34
N VAL A 58 10.46 9.65 -8.33
CA VAL A 58 9.82 8.41 -8.82
C VAL A 58 10.19 8.15 -10.29
N GLN A 59 10.20 9.18 -11.12
CA GLN A 59 10.59 9.05 -12.54
C GLN A 59 12.08 8.69 -12.73
N LYS A 60 12.96 9.07 -11.79
CA LYS A 60 14.36 8.59 -11.78
C LYS A 60 14.49 7.12 -11.40
N GLY A 61 13.48 6.58 -10.75
CA GLY A 61 13.37 5.18 -10.36
C GLY A 61 14.13 4.81 -9.09
N ILE A 62 13.84 3.60 -8.60
CA ILE A 62 14.36 3.09 -7.32
C ILE A 62 15.89 2.94 -7.29
N ASN A 63 16.54 2.77 -8.45
CA ASN A 63 17.98 2.64 -8.53
C ASN A 63 18.73 3.95 -8.22
N ALA A 64 18.05 5.10 -8.29
CA ALA A 64 18.60 6.40 -7.91
C ALA A 64 18.49 6.68 -6.40
N VAL A 65 17.78 5.83 -5.66
CA VAL A 65 17.60 5.96 -4.21
C VAL A 65 18.79 5.37 -3.46
N THR A 66 19.25 6.07 -2.44
CA THR A 66 20.31 5.56 -1.54
C THR A 66 19.71 4.61 -0.52
N PHE A 67 20.18 3.37 -0.52
CA PHE A 67 19.81 2.36 0.46
C PHE A 67 20.77 2.43 1.66
N SER A 68 20.24 2.71 2.84
CA SER A 68 20.98 2.71 4.10
C SER A 68 21.49 1.30 4.44
N LYS A 69 22.40 1.19 5.41
CA LYS A 69 22.96 -0.10 5.84
C LYS A 69 21.86 -1.12 6.22
N ARG A 70 20.75 -0.67 6.83
CA ARG A 70 19.62 -1.54 7.21
C ARG A 70 18.84 -2.09 6.02
N LEU A 71 18.90 -1.40 4.90
CA LEU A 71 18.18 -1.74 3.67
C LEU A 71 19.07 -2.50 2.66
N LYS A 72 20.31 -2.84 3.03
CA LYS A 72 21.21 -3.59 2.15
C LYS A 72 20.92 -5.10 2.17
N GLY A 73 21.31 -5.78 1.09
CA GLY A 73 21.18 -7.23 0.93
C GLY A 73 19.83 -7.67 0.40
N ASP A 74 19.22 -8.67 1.05
CA ASP A 74 18.04 -9.35 0.52
C ASP A 74 16.82 -8.43 0.44
N ILE A 75 16.66 -7.50 1.39
CA ILE A 75 15.58 -6.49 1.35
C ILE A 75 15.78 -5.48 0.21
N GLU A 76 17.01 -5.06 -0.09
CA GLU A 76 17.29 -4.19 -1.24
C GLU A 76 16.90 -4.88 -2.55
N THR A 77 17.22 -6.16 -2.68
CA THR A 77 16.86 -6.97 -3.85
C THR A 77 15.35 -7.06 -4.01
N LEU A 78 14.61 -7.32 -2.94
CA LEU A 78 13.15 -7.37 -2.93
C LEU A 78 12.55 -6.03 -3.35
N VAL A 79 12.94 -4.94 -2.70
CA VAL A 79 12.42 -3.59 -2.99
C VAL A 79 12.68 -3.20 -4.44
N LYS A 80 13.89 -3.39 -4.95
CA LYS A 80 14.23 -3.10 -6.35
C LYS A 80 13.44 -3.94 -7.34
N GLY A 81 13.18 -5.20 -7.00
CA GLY A 81 12.36 -6.09 -7.81
C GLY A 81 10.88 -5.74 -7.84
N LEU A 82 10.36 -5.17 -6.76
CA LEU A 82 8.98 -4.67 -6.66
C LEU A 82 8.82 -3.28 -7.28
N CYS A 83 9.76 -2.36 -7.03
CA CYS A 83 9.75 -0.99 -7.53
C CYS A 83 10.41 -0.85 -8.91
N HIS A 84 10.29 -1.84 -9.78
CA HIS A 84 10.78 -1.72 -11.15
C HIS A 84 9.94 -0.70 -11.92
N SER A 85 10.60 0.23 -12.65
CA SER A 85 9.91 1.30 -13.39
C SER A 85 8.97 0.77 -14.47
N ASN A 86 9.37 -0.30 -15.17
CA ASN A 86 8.48 -1.03 -16.06
C ASN A 86 7.57 -1.96 -15.26
N PRO A 87 6.23 -1.75 -15.27
CA PRO A 87 5.29 -2.56 -14.50
C PRO A 87 5.37 -4.06 -14.79
N THR A 88 5.65 -4.45 -16.04
CA THR A 88 5.73 -5.88 -16.44
C THR A 88 6.96 -6.59 -15.90
N GLU A 89 7.97 -5.82 -15.48
CA GLU A 89 9.23 -6.35 -14.94
C GLU A 89 9.22 -6.48 -13.41
N ARG A 90 8.17 -6.02 -12.74
CA ARG A 90 7.99 -6.23 -11.29
C ARG A 90 7.87 -7.71 -10.97
N LEU A 91 8.43 -8.15 -9.86
CA LEU A 91 8.57 -9.57 -9.49
C LEU A 91 7.30 -10.40 -9.75
N PRO A 92 6.10 -10.02 -9.27
CA PRO A 92 4.91 -10.86 -9.46
C PRO A 92 4.31 -10.78 -10.87
N MET A 93 4.73 -9.82 -11.68
CA MET A 93 4.24 -9.66 -13.05
C MET A 93 4.95 -10.57 -14.05
N LYS A 94 6.07 -11.17 -13.65
CA LYS A 94 6.83 -12.13 -14.44
C LYS A 94 6.23 -13.54 -14.35
N LYS A 95 6.65 -14.42 -15.24
CA LYS A 95 6.35 -15.86 -15.16
C LYS A 95 6.69 -16.38 -13.75
N GLY A 96 5.75 -17.04 -13.11
CA GLY A 96 5.87 -17.49 -11.71
C GLY A 96 4.99 -16.69 -10.73
N GLY A 97 4.56 -15.48 -11.12
CA GLY A 97 3.58 -14.71 -10.33
C GLY A 97 4.05 -14.45 -8.90
N ILE A 98 3.16 -14.67 -7.93
CA ILE A 98 3.42 -14.45 -6.50
C ILE A 98 4.58 -15.31 -5.96
N GLN A 99 4.88 -16.45 -6.59
CA GLN A 99 6.00 -17.29 -6.17
C GLN A 99 7.34 -16.57 -6.30
N ASN A 100 7.45 -15.62 -7.23
CA ASN A 100 8.65 -14.79 -7.36
C ASN A 100 8.91 -13.89 -6.13
N ILE A 101 7.88 -13.56 -5.36
CA ILE A 101 8.03 -12.89 -4.05
C ILE A 101 8.32 -13.92 -2.97
N LYS A 102 7.49 -14.96 -2.86
CA LYS A 102 7.62 -15.98 -1.79
C LYS A 102 8.99 -16.65 -1.76
N SER A 103 9.63 -16.79 -2.92
CA SER A 103 10.97 -17.37 -3.07
C SER A 103 12.12 -16.39 -2.85
N GLN A 104 11.84 -15.10 -2.60
CA GLN A 104 12.92 -14.16 -2.28
C GLN A 104 13.62 -14.56 -0.98
N LYS A 105 14.93 -14.45 -0.96
CA LYS A 105 15.77 -14.82 0.18
C LYS A 105 15.39 -14.06 1.46
N TRP A 106 14.87 -12.85 1.32
CA TRP A 106 14.30 -12.08 2.43
C TRP A 106 13.21 -12.83 3.20
N PHE A 107 12.43 -13.68 2.53
CA PHE A 107 11.37 -14.49 3.13
C PHE A 107 11.80 -15.92 3.46
N SER A 108 13.11 -16.20 3.48
CA SER A 108 13.59 -17.54 3.83
C SER A 108 13.10 -17.95 5.23
N GLY A 109 12.44 -19.10 5.31
CA GLY A 109 11.84 -19.61 6.55
C GLY A 109 10.52 -18.97 6.96
N PHE A 110 9.94 -18.07 6.16
CA PHE A 110 8.65 -17.48 6.47
C PHE A 110 7.52 -18.51 6.29
N PRO A 111 6.64 -18.71 7.29
CA PRO A 111 5.61 -19.75 7.26
C PRO A 111 4.37 -19.29 6.48
N TRP A 112 4.48 -19.24 5.14
CA TRP A 112 3.40 -18.77 4.26
C TRP A 112 2.07 -19.49 4.46
N ALA A 113 2.11 -20.82 4.65
CA ALA A 113 0.91 -21.60 4.86
C ALA A 113 0.18 -21.20 6.15
N ASP A 114 0.92 -20.99 7.23
CA ASP A 114 0.34 -20.56 8.51
C ASP A 114 -0.23 -19.14 8.42
N MET A 115 0.42 -18.27 7.66
CA MET A 115 -0.09 -16.92 7.40
C MET A 115 -1.40 -16.97 6.59
N GLU A 116 -1.45 -17.76 5.51
CA GLU A 116 -2.61 -17.90 4.64
C GLU A 116 -3.80 -18.52 5.39
N ASN A 117 -3.55 -19.50 6.28
CA ASN A 117 -4.55 -20.14 7.11
C ASN A 117 -4.90 -19.35 8.38
N MET A 118 -4.31 -18.20 8.59
CA MET A 118 -4.47 -17.37 9.80
C MET A 118 -4.11 -18.09 11.10
N SER A 119 -3.26 -19.12 11.04
CA SER A 119 -2.75 -19.86 12.21
C SER A 119 -1.46 -19.28 12.79
N MET A 120 -0.80 -18.42 12.02
CA MET A 120 0.39 -17.71 12.48
C MET A 120 0.04 -16.76 13.62
N LYS A 121 0.77 -16.88 14.75
CA LYS A 121 0.62 -15.94 15.86
C LYS A 121 1.12 -14.55 15.42
N PRO A 122 0.27 -13.52 15.44
CA PRO A 122 0.71 -12.17 15.06
C PRO A 122 1.68 -11.62 16.10
N PRO A 123 2.66 -10.80 15.71
CA PRO A 123 3.63 -10.17 16.63
C PRO A 123 2.98 -9.18 17.59
N TYR A 124 1.84 -8.63 17.21
CA TYR A 124 1.06 -7.72 18.03
C TYR A 124 -0.43 -8.06 17.92
N VAL A 125 -1.10 -8.16 19.08
CA VAL A 125 -2.55 -8.36 19.17
C VAL A 125 -3.13 -7.16 19.93
N PRO A 126 -3.96 -6.32 19.29
CA PRO A 126 -4.59 -5.21 19.98
C PRO A 126 -5.55 -5.70 21.05
N THR A 127 -5.54 -5.06 22.22
CA THR A 127 -6.51 -5.36 23.28
C THR A 127 -7.84 -4.71 22.93
N VAL A 128 -8.87 -5.54 22.71
CA VAL A 128 -10.24 -5.13 22.41
C VAL A 128 -11.18 -5.80 23.40
N LYS A 129 -11.93 -5.04 24.18
CA LYS A 129 -12.85 -5.55 25.21
C LYS A 129 -14.17 -6.08 24.62
N ASN A 130 -14.67 -5.41 23.61
CA ASN A 130 -15.91 -5.75 22.92
C ASN A 130 -15.97 -5.09 21.53
N LYS A 131 -16.98 -5.42 20.71
CA LYS A 131 -17.14 -4.91 19.33
C LYS A 131 -17.28 -3.37 19.23
N LYS A 132 -17.57 -2.67 20.32
CA LYS A 132 -17.73 -1.21 20.37
C LYS A 132 -16.52 -0.52 21.02
N ASP A 133 -15.47 -1.27 21.37
CA ASP A 133 -14.29 -0.72 22.01
C ASP A 133 -13.45 0.10 21.03
N MET A 134 -13.46 1.41 21.23
CA MET A 134 -12.71 2.39 20.43
C MET A 134 -11.35 2.77 21.05
N LYS A 135 -10.89 2.06 22.08
CA LYS A 135 -9.67 2.40 22.84
C LYS A 135 -8.42 2.53 21.96
N ASN A 136 -8.34 1.77 20.88
CA ASN A 136 -7.19 1.79 19.95
C ASN A 136 -7.30 2.90 18.89
N PHE A 137 -8.34 3.71 18.94
CA PHE A 137 -8.55 4.84 18.02
C PHE A 137 -8.58 6.14 18.82
N SER A 138 -7.84 7.14 18.37
CA SER A 138 -7.96 8.51 18.87
C SER A 138 -8.88 9.30 17.94
N ALA A 139 -9.99 9.82 18.47
CA ALA A 139 -10.84 10.77 17.78
C ALA A 139 -10.84 12.08 18.58
N ASN A 140 -10.34 13.15 17.99
CA ASN A 140 -10.51 14.47 18.55
C ASN A 140 -11.88 14.99 18.19
N LYS A 141 -12.55 15.71 19.12
CA LYS A 141 -13.86 16.32 18.83
C LYS A 141 -13.80 17.30 17.66
N GLU A 142 -12.65 17.92 17.45
CA GLU A 142 -12.37 18.86 16.37
C GLU A 142 -12.32 18.21 15.00
N ASP A 143 -11.98 16.91 14.95
CA ASP A 143 -11.94 16.11 13.71
C ASP A 143 -13.31 15.51 13.34
N MET A 144 -14.31 15.65 14.23
CA MET A 144 -15.66 15.16 13.96
C MET A 144 -16.39 16.12 13.02
N PRO A 145 -16.96 15.63 11.92
CA PRO A 145 -17.78 16.48 11.08
C PRO A 145 -18.95 17.06 11.90
N PRO A 146 -19.38 18.31 11.60
CA PRO A 146 -20.51 18.89 12.29
C PRO A 146 -21.75 17.99 12.14
N GLN A 147 -22.40 17.70 13.27
CA GLN A 147 -23.62 16.91 13.27
C GLN A 147 -24.76 17.75 12.65
N VAL A 148 -24.92 17.63 11.35
CA VAL A 148 -26.05 18.24 10.66
C VAL A 148 -27.19 17.22 10.66
N PRO A 149 -28.37 17.55 11.23
CA PRO A 149 -29.53 16.67 11.17
C PRO A 149 -29.86 16.35 9.70
N TYR A 150 -29.84 15.07 9.36
CA TYR A 150 -30.24 14.64 8.03
C TYR A 150 -31.74 14.90 7.86
N LYS A 151 -32.09 15.61 6.77
CA LYS A 151 -33.47 15.80 6.36
C LYS A 151 -33.67 15.02 5.07
N ASP A 152 -34.44 13.95 5.13
CA ASP A 152 -34.75 13.12 3.98
C ASP A 152 -35.42 13.96 2.88
N PRO A 153 -34.83 14.06 1.68
CA PRO A 153 -35.43 14.78 0.55
C PRO A 153 -36.66 14.06 -0.04
N LYS A 154 -36.97 12.85 0.43
CA LYS A 154 -38.11 12.01 -0.02
C LYS A 154 -38.09 11.68 -1.53
N THR A 155 -36.92 11.67 -2.13
CA THR A 155 -36.74 11.35 -3.56
C THR A 155 -36.67 9.84 -3.81
N GLY A 156 -36.55 9.03 -2.76
CA GLY A 156 -36.37 7.58 -2.84
C GLY A 156 -34.99 7.20 -3.42
N TRP A 157 -34.00 8.06 -3.21
CA TRP A 157 -32.62 7.83 -3.68
C TRP A 157 -31.96 6.55 -3.14
N ASP A 158 -32.49 6.06 -2.04
CA ASP A 158 -32.01 4.90 -1.27
C ASP A 158 -32.79 3.61 -1.56
N LYS A 159 -33.79 3.64 -2.44
CA LYS A 159 -34.67 2.47 -2.72
C LYS A 159 -33.95 1.24 -3.24
N ASP A 160 -32.81 1.46 -3.93
CA ASP A 160 -32.01 0.40 -4.55
C ASP A 160 -30.84 -0.04 -3.66
N PHE A 161 -30.68 0.52 -2.46
CA PHE A 161 -29.68 0.00 -1.52
C PHE A 161 -30.17 -1.31 -0.89
N ALA A 162 -29.31 -2.33 -0.96
CA ALA A 162 -29.57 -3.58 -0.27
C ALA A 162 -29.66 -3.32 1.25
N THR A 163 -30.80 -3.68 1.84
CA THR A 163 -30.92 -3.76 3.29
C THR A 163 -30.14 -4.98 3.76
N SER A 164 -29.04 -4.77 4.49
CA SER A 164 -28.41 -5.85 5.24
C SER A 164 -29.25 -6.12 6.48
N ASP A 165 -29.93 -7.27 6.49
CA ASP A 165 -30.55 -7.84 7.69
C ASP A 165 -29.47 -8.25 8.72
#